data_5d4d1ef8dc5512697269829ecf326092
#
_entry.id   5d4d1ef8dc5512697269829ecf326092
#
_cell.length_a   1.000
_cell.length_b   1.000
_cell.length_c   1.000
_cell.angle_alpha   90.00
_cell.angle_beta   90.00
_cell.angle_gamma   90.00
#
_symmetry.space_group_name_H-M   'P 1'
#
loop_
_entity.id
_entity.type
_entity.pdbx_description
1 polymer ?
#
loop_
_entity_poly.entity_id
_entity_poly.type
_entity_poly.pdbx_seq_one_letter_code
_entity_poly.pdbx_strand_id
1 'polypeptide(L)'
;GAFRCGKKTGSTRGRKTSRATKKGRAKNKPKTLEKNQTSQYNGSGLATALPIKRRFNFMKNNEIKSSAHSKYRCQYHIVFAPKYRRQEIYGKLKKDIGEIIRKLCNQKNAEIIEAEACKDHIHILVSIPPHISIAQFMGYLKGKSSLMIFDRHANLKYKYGSRNFWCRG
;
A
#
# COMPACT_ATOMS: atom_id res chain seq x y z
N GLY A 1 17.22 -0.96 -57.32
CA GLY A 1 18.27 0.02 -57.01
C GLY A 1 18.80 -0.27 -55.63
N ALA A 2 19.96 -0.96 -55.58
CA ALA A 2 20.72 -1.26 -54.39
C ALA A 2 21.43 0.00 -53.87
N PHE A 3 21.48 0.23 -52.59
CA PHE A 3 22.51 1.04 -51.98
C PHE A 3 23.12 0.35 -50.76
N ARG A 4 24.40 0.25 -50.91
CA ARG A 4 25.41 -0.49 -50.17
C ARG A 4 25.91 0.32 -48.98
N CYS A 5 26.09 -0.35 -47.86
CA CYS A 5 27.26 -0.44 -47.01
C CYS A 5 28.07 0.82 -46.68
N GLY A 6 28.28 1.07 -45.41
CA GLY A 6 29.31 1.93 -44.85
C GLY A 6 29.67 1.52 -43.43
N LYS A 7 30.60 0.55 -43.30
CA LYS A 7 31.38 0.30 -42.09
C LYS A 7 32.34 1.43 -41.84
N LYS A 8 32.45 1.98 -40.67
CA LYS A 8 33.67 2.63 -40.16
C LYS A 8 33.98 2.18 -38.77
N THR A 9 35.08 1.50 -38.71
CA THR A 9 35.92 1.12 -37.57
C THR A 9 36.75 2.32 -37.08
N GLY A 10 37.06 2.36 -35.81
CA GLY A 10 38.06 3.26 -35.20
C GLY A 10 37.81 3.33 -33.69
N SER A 11 38.43 2.53 -32.92
CA SER A 11 39.79 2.53 -32.38
C SER A 11 40.01 3.50 -31.23
N THR A 12 40.18 2.88 -30.04
CA THR A 12 41.17 3.09 -28.97
C THR A 12 41.33 4.44 -28.31
N ARG A 13 41.27 4.39 -27.00
CA ARG A 13 42.23 4.81 -25.93
C ARG A 13 41.40 5.08 -24.67
N GLY A 14 41.53 4.43 -23.57
CA GLY A 14 42.72 4.15 -22.83
C GLY A 14 43.03 5.34 -21.93
N ARG A 15 42.45 5.42 -20.69
CA ARG A 15 43.08 6.17 -19.60
C ARG A 15 42.71 5.56 -18.24
N LYS A 16 43.71 4.91 -17.68
CA LYS A 16 43.82 4.58 -16.25
C LYS A 16 44.23 5.84 -15.51
N THR A 17 43.68 6.11 -14.34
CA THR A 17 44.34 6.68 -13.15
C THR A 17 43.34 6.51 -12.00
N SER A 18 43.69 5.70 -11.04
CA SER A 18 44.35 5.87 -9.75
C SER A 18 43.41 6.46 -8.70
N ARG A 19 42.89 5.59 -7.82
CA ARG A 19 43.36 5.35 -6.45
C ARG A 19 43.37 6.58 -5.53
N ALA A 20 42.35 6.66 -4.66
CA ALA A 20 42.52 7.28 -3.36
C ALA A 20 41.58 6.62 -2.31
N THR A 21 42.23 5.93 -1.43
CA THR A 21 41.81 5.42 -0.14
C THR A 21 41.66 6.57 0.86
N LYS A 22 40.56 6.59 1.64
CA LYS A 22 40.50 7.11 3.02
C LYS A 22 39.30 6.47 3.69
N LYS A 23 39.51 5.46 4.55
CA LYS A 23 39.63 5.48 6.01
C LYS A 23 38.51 6.33 6.67
N GLY A 24 37.51 5.67 7.24
CA GLY A 24 37.38 5.46 8.67
C GLY A 24 36.67 6.59 9.41
N ARG A 25 35.45 6.35 9.86
CA ARG A 25 35.04 6.80 11.20
C ARG A 25 33.88 5.96 11.72
N ALA A 26 34.21 5.14 12.66
CA ALA A 26 33.29 4.41 13.52
C ALA A 26 32.74 5.36 14.60
N LYS A 27 31.67 4.87 15.26
CA LYS A 27 31.13 5.25 16.57
C LYS A 27 30.11 6.40 16.58
N ASN A 28 28.86 6.10 16.89
CA ASN A 28 28.36 6.06 18.25
C ASN A 28 26.92 5.51 18.29
N LYS A 29 26.75 4.44 19.04
CA LYS A 29 25.48 4.05 19.63
C LYS A 29 25.29 4.85 20.93
N PRO A 30 24.10 5.27 21.29
CA PRO A 30 23.72 5.30 22.69
C PRO A 30 22.81 4.12 23.02
N LYS A 31 23.30 3.31 23.95
CA LYS A 31 22.50 2.47 24.84
C LYS A 31 21.73 3.40 25.77
N THR A 32 20.47 3.20 25.93
CA THR A 32 19.81 3.52 27.19
C THR A 32 18.80 2.44 27.50
N LEU A 33 19.14 1.69 28.52
CA LEU A 33 18.27 0.85 29.32
C LEU A 33 17.31 1.77 30.09
N GLU A 34 16.03 1.45 30.06
CA GLU A 34 15.19 1.70 31.22
C GLU A 34 14.26 0.51 31.45
N LYS A 35 14.58 -0.18 32.51
CA LYS A 35 13.71 -1.10 33.27
C LYS A 35 12.75 -0.25 34.07
N ASN A 36 11.56 -0.73 34.19
CA ASN A 36 10.65 -0.65 35.35
C ASN A 36 9.21 -0.59 34.81
N GLN A 37 8.22 -1.28 35.29
CA GLN A 37 7.95 -1.92 36.57
C GLN A 37 6.78 -2.90 36.35
N THR A 38 6.97 -4.05 36.91
CA THR A 38 5.89 -5.02 37.24
C THR A 38 4.86 -4.36 38.13
N SER A 39 3.61 -4.36 37.71
CA SER A 39 2.49 -4.23 38.60
C SER A 39 1.66 -5.49 38.48
N GLN A 40 1.75 -6.32 39.52
CA GLN A 40 0.88 -7.47 39.76
C GLN A 40 -0.53 -6.97 40.00
N TYR A 41 -1.47 -7.49 39.23
CA TYR A 41 -2.88 -7.49 39.61
C TYR A 41 -3.40 -8.93 39.67
N ASN A 42 -3.52 -9.44 40.84
CA ASN A 42 -4.31 -10.63 41.16
C ASN A 42 -5.78 -10.24 41.13
N GLY A 43 -6.57 -10.92 40.34
CA GLY A 43 -8.01 -10.73 40.29
C GLY A 43 -8.64 -11.72 39.32
N SER A 44 -9.10 -12.84 39.86
CA SER A 44 -9.94 -13.86 39.24
C SER A 44 -11.17 -13.25 38.60
N GLY A 45 -11.36 -13.52 37.29
CA GLY A 45 -12.55 -13.11 36.56
C GLY A 45 -12.48 -13.53 35.12
N LEU A 46 -13.14 -14.62 34.75
CA LEU A 46 -13.38 -15.05 33.39
C LEU A 46 -13.98 -13.91 32.56
N ALA A 47 -13.24 -13.36 31.65
CA ALA A 47 -13.77 -12.68 30.50
C ALA A 47 -12.71 -12.77 29.37
N THR A 48 -12.95 -13.66 28.45
CA THR A 48 -12.23 -13.71 27.17
C THR A 48 -12.54 -12.45 26.36
N ALA A 49 -11.96 -11.34 26.75
CA ALA A 49 -11.94 -10.12 26.00
C ALA A 49 -10.67 -10.15 25.12
N LEU A 50 -10.85 -10.47 23.86
CA LEU A 50 -9.85 -10.25 22.84
C LEU A 50 -9.37 -8.79 22.93
N PRO A 51 -8.06 -8.52 22.85
CA PRO A 51 -7.57 -7.15 22.95
C PRO A 51 -7.95 -6.36 21.68
N ILE A 52 -9.07 -5.67 21.73
CA ILE A 52 -9.35 -4.54 20.86
C ILE A 52 -8.45 -3.41 21.34
N LYS A 53 -7.21 -3.42 20.96
CA LYS A 53 -6.29 -2.27 21.09
C LYS A 53 -5.35 -2.20 19.92
N ARG A 54 -5.87 -1.94 18.73
CA ARG A 54 -5.18 -1.03 17.82
C ARG A 54 -5.90 0.30 17.88
N ARG A 55 -5.55 1.05 18.89
CA ARG A 55 -5.80 2.47 18.98
C ARG A 55 -5.34 3.05 17.68
N PHE A 56 -6.26 3.62 16.91
CA PHE A 56 -5.98 4.42 15.74
C PHE A 56 -4.84 5.38 16.05
N ASN A 57 -3.67 5.14 15.48
CA ASN A 57 -2.57 6.07 15.53
C ASN A 57 -2.87 7.21 14.55
N PHE A 58 -3.99 7.91 14.80
CA PHE A 58 -4.49 9.02 13.98
C PHE A 58 -3.52 10.21 13.94
N MET A 59 -2.49 10.22 14.79
CA MET A 59 -1.64 11.40 14.96
C MET A 59 -0.27 11.35 14.28
N LYS A 60 0.12 10.29 13.59
CA LYS A 60 1.49 10.18 13.06
C LYS A 60 1.71 10.63 11.61
N ASN A 61 0.66 10.82 10.82
CA ASN A 61 0.82 11.22 9.42
C ASN A 61 0.06 12.52 9.10
N ASN A 62 0.32 13.56 9.89
CA ASN A 62 -0.17 14.90 9.64
C ASN A 62 0.67 15.64 8.57
N GLU A 63 1.25 14.90 7.63
CA GLU A 63 2.07 15.50 6.59
C GLU A 63 1.22 16.29 5.60
N ILE A 64 1.44 17.59 5.61
CA ILE A 64 0.90 18.51 4.61
C ILE A 64 1.75 18.35 3.36
N LYS A 65 1.13 17.92 2.27
CA LYS A 65 1.78 17.84 0.97
C LYS A 65 1.79 19.20 0.30
N SER A 66 2.85 19.51 -0.44
CA SER A 66 2.94 20.74 -1.21
C SER A 66 2.96 20.45 -2.70
N SER A 67 2.35 21.31 -3.48
CA SER A 67 2.40 21.31 -4.93
C SER A 67 2.65 22.74 -5.39
N ALA A 68 3.76 22.96 -6.09
CA ALA A 68 4.17 24.27 -6.55
C ALA A 68 3.97 25.37 -5.47
N HIS A 69 2.90 26.16 -5.56
CA HIS A 69 2.62 27.27 -4.66
C HIS A 69 1.52 26.98 -3.62
N SER A 70 1.00 25.75 -3.56
CA SER A 70 -0.09 25.41 -2.65
C SER A 70 0.24 24.23 -1.73
N LYS A 71 -0.28 24.28 -0.52
CA LYS A 71 -0.22 23.19 0.45
C LYS A 71 -1.59 22.54 0.54
N TYR A 72 -1.62 21.19 0.57
CA TYR A 72 -2.87 20.44 0.63
C TYR A 72 -2.79 19.21 1.51
N ARG A 73 -3.95 18.79 2.00
CA ARG A 73 -4.14 17.52 2.70
C ARG A 73 -5.45 16.90 2.23
N CYS A 74 -5.36 15.94 1.32
CA CYS A 74 -6.52 15.24 0.77
C CYS A 74 -6.51 13.79 1.27
N GLN A 75 -6.98 13.59 2.50
CA GLN A 75 -7.07 12.28 3.15
C GLN A 75 -8.54 11.87 3.25
N TYR A 76 -8.81 10.63 2.87
CA TYR A 76 -10.17 10.09 2.83
C TYR A 76 -10.21 8.74 3.53
N HIS A 77 -11.17 8.60 4.44
CA HIS A 77 -11.53 7.31 4.99
C HIS A 77 -12.64 6.70 4.14
N ILE A 78 -12.34 5.62 3.46
CA ILE A 78 -13.22 4.99 2.49
C ILE A 78 -13.57 3.59 2.97
N VAL A 79 -14.87 3.26 2.95
CA VAL A 79 -15.36 1.93 3.26
C VAL A 79 -16.09 1.37 2.06
N PHE A 80 -15.75 0.16 1.67
CA PHE A 80 -16.43 -0.53 0.56
C PHE A 80 -16.47 -2.04 0.79
N ALA A 81 -17.46 -2.68 0.20
CA ALA A 81 -17.79 -4.08 0.48
C ALA A 81 -17.91 -4.90 -0.80
N PRO A 82 -17.70 -6.23 -0.73
CA PRO A 82 -18.05 -7.13 -1.80
C PRO A 82 -19.55 -7.06 -2.13
N LYS A 83 -19.91 -7.40 -3.36
CA LYS A 83 -21.29 -7.45 -3.81
C LYS A 83 -22.10 -8.40 -2.90
N TYR A 84 -23.25 -7.91 -2.45
CA TYR A 84 -24.11 -8.60 -1.47
C TYR A 84 -23.48 -8.75 -0.06
N ARG A 85 -22.46 -7.98 0.28
CA ARG A 85 -21.73 -8.05 1.57
C ARG A 85 -21.31 -9.48 1.94
N ARG A 86 -20.91 -10.25 0.95
CA ARG A 86 -20.47 -11.62 1.16
C ARG A 86 -19.19 -11.64 1.98
N GLN A 87 -19.13 -12.55 2.97
CA GLN A 87 -17.96 -12.72 3.83
C GLN A 87 -16.88 -13.54 3.12
N GLU A 88 -16.33 -13.00 2.04
CA GLU A 88 -15.34 -13.69 1.19
C GLU A 88 -13.90 -13.27 1.48
N ILE A 89 -13.71 -12.15 2.18
CA ILE A 89 -12.38 -11.55 2.39
C ILE A 89 -11.67 -12.28 3.55
N TYR A 90 -11.17 -13.47 3.30
CA TYR A 90 -10.39 -14.24 4.28
C TYR A 90 -9.25 -15.02 3.64
N GLY A 91 -8.33 -15.54 4.43
CA GLY A 91 -7.24 -16.41 4.01
C GLY A 91 -6.37 -15.81 2.90
N LYS A 92 -6.16 -16.56 1.83
CA LYS A 92 -5.36 -16.17 0.67
C LYS A 92 -5.96 -14.98 -0.06
N LEU A 93 -7.29 -14.97 -0.25
CA LEU A 93 -7.98 -13.88 -0.93
C LEU A 93 -7.77 -12.53 -0.24
N LYS A 94 -7.78 -12.50 1.09
CA LYS A 94 -7.50 -11.27 1.87
C LYS A 94 -6.11 -10.70 1.57
N LYS A 95 -5.10 -11.56 1.47
CA LYS A 95 -3.72 -11.15 1.16
C LYS A 95 -3.62 -10.61 -0.26
N ASP A 96 -4.18 -11.34 -1.23
CA ASP A 96 -4.17 -10.95 -2.65
C ASP A 96 -4.91 -9.62 -2.88
N ILE A 97 -6.06 -9.41 -2.24
CA ILE A 97 -6.79 -8.13 -2.30
C ILE A 97 -5.92 -7.00 -1.76
N GLY A 98 -5.25 -7.19 -0.62
CA GLY A 98 -4.36 -6.19 -0.03
C GLY A 98 -3.22 -5.79 -0.97
N GLU A 99 -2.60 -6.76 -1.64
CA GLU A 99 -1.54 -6.51 -2.64
C GLU A 99 -2.08 -5.77 -3.87
N ILE A 100 -3.23 -6.20 -4.40
CA ILE A 100 -3.87 -5.58 -5.55
C ILE A 100 -4.20 -4.12 -5.26
N ILE A 101 -4.85 -3.84 -4.12
CA ILE A 101 -5.22 -2.48 -3.73
C ILE A 101 -3.97 -1.61 -3.59
N ARG A 102 -2.92 -2.09 -2.92
CA ARG A 102 -1.66 -1.36 -2.78
C ARG A 102 -1.03 -1.03 -4.13
N LYS A 103 -0.97 -2.01 -5.04
CA LYS A 103 -0.47 -1.81 -6.40
C LYS A 103 -1.25 -0.75 -7.17
N LEU A 104 -2.59 -0.79 -7.09
CA LEU A 104 -3.45 0.15 -7.80
C LEU A 104 -3.39 1.57 -7.21
N CYS A 105 -3.28 1.71 -5.88
CA CYS A 105 -3.07 3.00 -5.24
C CYS A 105 -1.74 3.63 -5.69
N ASN A 106 -0.66 2.87 -5.70
CA ASN A 106 0.65 3.34 -6.16
C ASN A 106 0.61 3.82 -7.62
N GLN A 107 -0.13 3.13 -8.50
CA GLN A 107 -0.29 3.54 -9.90
C GLN A 107 -1.01 4.90 -10.07
N LYS A 108 -1.76 5.33 -9.07
CA LYS A 108 -2.45 6.62 -9.03
C LYS A 108 -1.78 7.64 -8.13
N ASN A 109 -0.56 7.38 -7.68
CA ASN A 109 0.16 8.20 -6.72
C ASN A 109 -0.66 8.48 -5.44
N ALA A 110 -1.55 7.55 -5.09
CA ALA A 110 -2.34 7.59 -3.88
C ALA A 110 -1.61 6.77 -2.80
N GLU A 111 -1.43 7.35 -1.63
CA GLU A 111 -0.74 6.74 -0.51
C GLU A 111 -1.72 6.13 0.47
N ILE A 112 -1.56 4.85 0.78
CA ILE A 112 -2.36 4.19 1.81
C ILE A 112 -1.70 4.46 3.16
N ILE A 113 -2.39 5.22 4.01
CA ILE A 113 -1.95 5.54 5.36
C ILE A 113 -2.27 4.38 6.29
N GLU A 114 -3.48 3.87 6.19
CA GLU A 114 -3.97 2.74 6.98
C GLU A 114 -4.96 1.91 6.16
N ALA A 115 -4.97 0.61 6.35
CA ALA A 115 -5.93 -0.27 5.69
C ALA A 115 -6.26 -1.46 6.59
N GLU A 116 -7.55 -1.74 6.72
CA GLU A 116 -8.06 -2.90 7.41
C GLU A 116 -9.05 -3.64 6.52
N ALA A 117 -8.86 -4.95 6.40
CA ALA A 117 -9.77 -5.81 5.67
C ALA A 117 -10.53 -6.71 6.65
N CYS A 118 -11.82 -6.48 6.78
CA CYS A 118 -12.77 -7.34 7.46
C CYS A 118 -13.27 -8.43 6.51
N LYS A 119 -14.04 -9.38 7.01
CA LYS A 119 -14.55 -10.49 6.18
C LYS A 119 -15.53 -10.02 5.09
N ASP A 120 -16.31 -8.98 5.37
CA ASP A 120 -17.43 -8.48 4.56
C ASP A 120 -17.23 -7.04 4.03
N HIS A 121 -16.16 -6.35 4.42
CA HIS A 121 -15.85 -4.99 3.98
C HIS A 121 -14.38 -4.65 4.16
N ILE A 122 -13.97 -3.53 3.57
CA ILE A 122 -12.62 -2.99 3.69
C ILE A 122 -12.71 -1.53 4.11
N HIS A 123 -11.88 -1.16 5.08
CA HIS A 123 -11.59 0.22 5.46
C HIS A 123 -10.23 0.62 4.93
N ILE A 124 -10.14 1.77 4.28
CA ILE A 124 -8.86 2.35 3.88
C ILE A 124 -8.84 3.84 4.22
N LEU A 125 -7.76 4.28 4.84
CA LEU A 125 -7.41 5.68 4.95
C LEU A 125 -6.35 5.96 3.89
N VAL A 126 -6.70 6.79 2.91
CA VAL A 126 -5.86 7.03 1.74
C VAL A 126 -5.70 8.51 1.47
N SER A 127 -4.47 8.92 1.13
CA SER A 127 -4.15 10.27 0.66
C SER A 127 -4.17 10.27 -0.87
N ILE A 128 -5.11 11.01 -1.46
CA ILE A 128 -5.31 11.07 -2.92
C ILE A 128 -4.83 12.42 -3.43
N PRO A 129 -4.09 12.48 -4.56
CA PRO A 129 -3.70 13.75 -5.16
C PRO A 129 -4.91 14.61 -5.53
N PRO A 130 -4.86 15.94 -5.38
CA PRO A 130 -6.03 16.83 -5.55
C PRO A 130 -6.60 16.87 -6.97
N HIS A 131 -5.80 16.50 -7.97
CA HIS A 131 -6.25 16.43 -9.37
C HIS A 131 -7.12 15.21 -9.69
N ILE A 132 -7.24 14.24 -8.76
CA ILE A 132 -8.05 13.03 -8.94
C ILE A 132 -9.29 13.14 -8.07
N SER A 133 -10.47 13.07 -8.67
CA SER A 133 -11.71 13.01 -7.89
C SER A 133 -11.89 11.64 -7.22
N ILE A 134 -12.53 11.61 -6.04
CA ILE A 134 -12.81 10.37 -5.31
C ILE A 134 -13.61 9.39 -6.18
N ALA A 135 -14.59 9.89 -6.94
CA ALA A 135 -15.42 9.08 -7.81
C ALA A 135 -14.58 8.36 -8.89
N GLN A 136 -13.67 9.08 -9.54
CA GLN A 136 -12.75 8.49 -10.52
C GLN A 136 -11.80 7.48 -9.86
N PHE A 137 -11.25 7.82 -8.69
CA PHE A 137 -10.37 6.93 -7.95
C PHE A 137 -11.09 5.62 -7.57
N MET A 138 -12.29 5.72 -7.02
CA MET A 138 -13.06 4.54 -6.61
C MET A 138 -13.55 3.71 -7.80
N GLY A 139 -13.97 4.35 -8.89
CA GLY A 139 -14.30 3.66 -10.13
C GLY A 139 -13.14 2.84 -10.68
N TYR A 140 -11.96 3.45 -10.72
CA TYR A 140 -10.71 2.80 -11.11
C TYR A 140 -10.35 1.65 -10.14
N LEU A 141 -10.32 1.93 -8.82
CA LEU A 141 -9.94 0.95 -7.81
C LEU A 141 -10.85 -0.27 -7.82
N LYS A 142 -12.18 -0.07 -7.76
CA LYS A 142 -13.16 -1.17 -7.78
C LYS A 142 -13.14 -1.94 -9.11
N GLY A 143 -13.05 -1.24 -10.24
CA GLY A 143 -13.05 -1.86 -11.56
C GLY A 143 -11.82 -2.73 -11.79
N LYS A 144 -10.62 -2.17 -11.64
CA LYS A 144 -9.36 -2.88 -11.87
C LYS A 144 -9.13 -3.98 -10.85
N SER A 145 -9.41 -3.74 -9.56
CA SER A 145 -9.25 -4.78 -8.55
C SER A 145 -10.21 -5.95 -8.76
N SER A 146 -11.45 -5.72 -9.20
CA SER A 146 -12.38 -6.81 -9.53
C SER A 146 -11.81 -7.74 -10.62
N LEU A 147 -11.26 -7.17 -11.68
CA LEU A 147 -10.65 -7.96 -12.76
C LEU A 147 -9.47 -8.79 -12.24
N MET A 148 -8.54 -8.16 -11.52
CA MET A 148 -7.37 -8.84 -10.99
C MET A 148 -7.72 -9.91 -9.93
N ILE A 149 -8.78 -9.71 -9.16
CA ILE A 149 -9.29 -10.71 -8.21
C ILE A 149 -9.81 -11.93 -8.97
N PHE A 150 -10.61 -11.73 -10.01
CA PHE A 150 -11.14 -12.86 -10.81
C PHE A 150 -10.09 -13.55 -11.65
N ASP A 151 -9.01 -12.88 -12.03
CA ASP A 151 -7.87 -13.51 -12.71
C ASP A 151 -7.10 -14.44 -11.78
N ARG A 152 -6.90 -14.01 -10.51
CA ARG A 152 -6.20 -14.84 -9.51
C ARG A 152 -7.10 -15.92 -8.87
N HIS A 153 -8.39 -15.66 -8.79
CA HIS A 153 -9.39 -16.50 -8.13
C HIS A 153 -10.57 -16.80 -9.06
N ALA A 154 -10.32 -17.63 -10.08
CA ALA A 154 -11.31 -17.97 -11.11
C ALA A 154 -12.62 -18.55 -10.53
N ASN A 155 -12.56 -19.28 -9.42
CA ASN A 155 -13.72 -19.84 -8.74
C ASN A 155 -14.76 -18.79 -8.31
N LEU A 156 -14.31 -17.60 -7.98
CA LEU A 156 -15.20 -16.48 -7.59
C LEU A 156 -16.03 -15.98 -8.78
N LYS A 157 -15.53 -16.13 -10.00
CA LYS A 157 -16.22 -15.67 -11.22
C LYS A 157 -17.58 -16.33 -11.38
N TYR A 158 -17.68 -17.63 -11.10
CA TYR A 158 -18.95 -18.36 -11.15
C TYR A 158 -19.93 -17.90 -10.07
N LYS A 159 -19.40 -17.57 -8.88
CA LYS A 159 -20.21 -17.18 -7.72
C LYS A 159 -20.82 -15.79 -7.85
N TYR A 160 -20.15 -14.88 -8.56
CA TYR A 160 -20.61 -13.49 -8.73
C TYR A 160 -21.41 -13.24 -10.01
N GLY A 161 -21.39 -14.15 -10.98
CA GLY A 161 -22.18 -14.08 -12.22
C GLY A 161 -21.91 -12.85 -13.10
N SER A 162 -21.27 -11.84 -12.56
CA SER A 162 -20.88 -10.61 -13.23
C SER A 162 -19.43 -10.27 -12.87
N ARG A 163 -18.76 -9.50 -13.74
CA ARG A 163 -17.35 -9.10 -13.50
C ARG A 163 -17.16 -8.08 -12.38
N ASN A 164 -18.17 -7.86 -11.55
CA ASN A 164 -18.14 -6.90 -10.44
C ASN A 164 -18.03 -7.64 -9.11
N PHE A 165 -16.84 -7.59 -8.52
CA PHE A 165 -16.62 -8.15 -7.19
C PHE A 165 -17.20 -7.23 -6.09
N TRP A 166 -17.07 -5.92 -6.27
CA TRP A 166 -17.51 -4.91 -5.31
C TRP A 166 -18.95 -4.48 -5.55
N CYS A 167 -19.62 -4.06 -4.49
CA CYS A 167 -20.93 -3.45 -4.60
C CYS A 167 -20.82 -2.08 -5.31
N ARG A 168 -21.91 -1.70 -5.99
CA ARG A 168 -22.06 -0.34 -6.50
C ARG A 168 -22.17 0.63 -5.33
N GLY A 169 -21.66 1.80 -5.45
CA GLY A 169 -21.74 2.89 -4.48
C GLY A 169 -21.51 4.16 -5.22
#